data_175972b6c05be20e241f43178c4748b7
#
_entry.id   175972b6c05be20e241f43178c4748b7
#
_cell.length_a   1.000
_cell.length_b   1.000
_cell.length_c   1.000
_cell.angle_alpha   90.00
_cell.angle_beta   90.00
_cell.angle_gamma   90.00
#
_symmetry.space_group_name_H-M   'P 1'
#
loop_
_entity.id
_entity.type
_entity.pdbx_description
1 polymer ?
#
loop_
_entity_poly.entity_id
_entity_poly.type
_entity_poly.pdbx_seq_one_letter_code
_entity_poly.pdbx_strand_id
1 'polypeptide(L)'
;MMMNNETKKAAGNSRLLLKRSKKMDKKIKESKRGLTFSFTPTETMQIGSRYDYIISNSGIRIVPSETGRYTVSRKRSGSGWNPLIDLRNREVLDAIAGMENIRLHITADSILVSGEAEHAVVLQFPRTLLAHARKVVGISDSCAVSRILEGTQITLDEYLASSKAPLDIAAIQKDLPDIYSVVSLFSGAGILDWPFFKDERFSIQYAIDYDAGACQTYRQNIGMHIVHGDVHKAFTAEGFPLDNTVKAPDVIVGGPSCKPFSNANRHTRLEDHPDSDLLMQYMRIVETLNPKVFAIENVPEVLTACGGSYYAAVREKAESFGYELDSGIVQDCKVGGYTTRKRAVILGSRIGTPKLAHIALAGEYRTAGDAISKVDKSWSNYSDVTKPSSEVEKRMSFVPQGGNYTSIPEEYRTESKNRHSCTYRRLAWNEPSPTIVNWRKPPLIHPLENRTLTVAEAKALQGLPKDFRICGTLGQMQQQVGNSVPVAIGEFIKRCILRILQAQRQVQFA
;
A
#
# COMPACT_ATOMS: atom_id res chain seq x y z
N MET A 1 39.30 57.56 30.65
CA MET A 1 39.39 56.55 31.71
C MET A 1 38.64 55.29 31.29
N MET A 2 39.35 54.24 31.25
CA MET A 2 39.03 52.90 30.83
C MET A 2 37.58 52.45 31.00
N MET A 3 36.96 51.91 29.92
CA MET A 3 36.02 50.81 29.95
C MET A 3 36.02 50.14 28.57
N ASN A 4 36.67 49.18 28.50
CA ASN A 4 36.61 47.75 28.19
C ASN A 4 36.27 47.33 26.76
N ASN A 5 37.33 46.86 26.19
CA ASN A 5 37.51 46.11 24.94
C ASN A 5 36.93 44.68 24.95
N GLU A 6 35.78 44.41 25.55
CA GLU A 6 35.24 43.03 25.58
C GLU A 6 34.00 42.78 24.73
N THR A 7 33.41 43.82 24.13
CA THR A 7 32.20 43.68 23.31
C THR A 7 32.43 43.57 21.82
N LYS A 8 33.69 43.49 21.37
CA LYS A 8 34.05 43.32 19.95
C LYS A 8 34.57 41.92 19.56
N LYS A 9 34.58 40.96 20.47
CA LYS A 9 34.99 39.56 20.20
C LYS A 9 33.85 38.56 20.05
N ALA A 10 32.60 38.95 20.28
CA ALA A 10 31.45 38.06 20.17
C ALA A 10 30.71 38.09 18.82
N ALA A 11 31.10 38.96 17.89
CA ALA A 11 30.46 39.09 16.57
C ALA A 11 31.25 38.46 15.42
N GLY A 12 32.30 37.69 15.71
CA GLY A 12 33.31 37.25 14.73
C GLY A 12 33.29 35.73 14.38
N ASN A 13 32.47 34.91 15.03
CA ASN A 13 32.63 33.45 14.91
C ASN A 13 31.35 32.65 14.64
N SER A 14 30.35 33.20 13.99
CA SER A 14 29.22 32.40 13.46
C SER A 14 29.18 32.29 11.92
N ARG A 15 30.33 32.40 11.26
CA ARG A 15 30.55 31.83 9.93
C ARG A 15 31.00 30.38 10.09
N LEU A 16 30.17 29.54 10.70
CA LEU A 16 30.34 28.12 10.60
C LEU A 16 30.03 27.73 9.16
N LEU A 17 31.12 27.54 8.45
CA LEU A 17 31.37 26.70 7.30
C LEU A 17 30.23 25.67 7.05
N LEU A 18 29.28 26.03 6.22
CA LEU A 18 28.58 25.06 5.37
C LEU A 18 29.68 24.41 4.49
N LYS A 19 30.33 23.37 5.03
CA LYS A 19 31.16 22.47 4.22
C LYS A 19 30.25 21.89 3.15
N ARG A 20 30.40 22.36 1.91
CA ARG A 20 29.79 21.82 0.70
C ARG A 20 29.93 20.31 0.74
N SER A 21 28.83 19.58 0.83
CA SER A 21 28.78 18.14 0.59
C SER A 21 29.40 17.88 -0.78
N LYS A 22 30.50 17.13 -0.82
CA LYS A 22 31.08 16.68 -2.10
C LYS A 22 30.10 15.71 -2.72
N LYS A 23 29.33 16.14 -3.72
CA LYS A 23 28.61 15.24 -4.62
C LYS A 23 29.65 14.40 -5.36
N MET A 24 29.70 13.12 -5.06
CA MET A 24 30.41 12.15 -5.89
C MET A 24 29.38 11.43 -6.76
N ASP A 25 29.20 11.91 -7.98
CA ASP A 25 28.47 11.19 -9.02
C ASP A 25 29.34 10.01 -9.48
N LYS A 26 29.09 8.84 -8.97
CA LYS A 26 29.76 7.61 -9.36
C LYS A 26 28.74 6.65 -9.93
N LYS A 27 28.82 6.34 -11.22
CA LYS A 27 28.06 5.25 -11.83
C LYS A 27 28.43 3.94 -11.14
N ILE A 28 27.46 3.29 -10.53
CA ILE A 28 27.64 1.97 -9.91
C ILE A 28 27.20 0.95 -10.95
N LYS A 29 28.02 -0.07 -11.18
CA LYS A 29 27.64 -1.20 -12.01
C LYS A 29 26.67 -2.09 -11.22
N GLU A 30 25.49 -2.31 -11.78
CA GLU A 30 24.53 -3.29 -11.29
C GLU A 30 25.18 -4.68 -11.24
N SER A 31 25.10 -5.34 -10.12
CA SER A 31 25.57 -6.71 -9.93
C SER A 31 24.36 -7.62 -9.76
N LYS A 32 24.32 -8.77 -10.44
CA LYS A 32 23.30 -9.81 -10.26
C LYS A 32 23.14 -10.31 -8.82
N ARG A 33 23.96 -9.83 -7.88
CA ARG A 33 23.99 -10.30 -6.47
C ARG A 33 23.72 -9.22 -5.45
N GLY A 34 23.58 -7.95 -5.83
CA GLY A 34 23.35 -6.82 -4.91
C GLY A 34 24.18 -5.59 -5.21
N LEU A 35 24.29 -4.72 -4.24
CA LEU A 35 24.94 -3.42 -4.34
C LEU A 35 26.34 -3.46 -3.73
N THR A 36 27.36 -3.14 -4.51
CA THR A 36 28.74 -3.08 -4.05
C THR A 36 29.43 -1.81 -4.55
N PHE A 37 29.94 -0.99 -3.65
CA PHE A 37 30.67 0.24 -4.02
C PHE A 37 31.70 0.65 -2.97
N SER A 38 32.75 1.32 -3.41
CA SER A 38 33.73 1.97 -2.54
C SER A 38 33.51 3.47 -2.48
N PHE A 39 33.81 4.07 -1.34
CA PHE A 39 33.59 5.51 -1.10
C PHE A 39 34.79 6.15 -0.37
N THR A 40 34.80 7.47 -0.25
CA THR A 40 35.78 8.19 0.56
C THR A 40 35.36 8.11 2.03
N PRO A 41 36.27 7.74 2.97
CA PRO A 41 35.94 7.65 4.38
C PRO A 41 35.30 8.96 4.91
N THR A 42 34.31 8.84 5.76
CA THR A 42 33.72 9.94 6.53
C THR A 42 34.10 9.81 8.00
N GLU A 43 33.71 10.79 8.83
CA GLU A 43 33.99 10.72 10.28
C GLU A 43 33.32 9.51 10.93
N THR A 44 32.13 9.14 10.47
CA THR A 44 31.30 8.07 11.04
C THR A 44 31.38 6.74 10.28
N MET A 45 31.81 6.75 9.01
CA MET A 45 31.86 5.57 8.13
C MET A 45 33.29 5.33 7.65
N GLN A 46 34.03 4.50 8.37
CA GLN A 46 35.40 4.09 8.08
C GLN A 46 35.48 2.57 7.91
N ILE A 47 36.63 2.05 7.47
CA ILE A 47 36.88 0.60 7.44
C ILE A 47 36.71 0.05 8.85
N GLY A 48 35.87 -0.98 9.01
CA GLY A 48 35.55 -1.58 10.29
C GLY A 48 34.31 -0.97 11.01
N SER A 49 33.82 0.20 10.60
CA SER A 49 32.58 0.76 11.14
C SER A 49 31.39 -0.17 10.88
N ARG A 50 30.51 -0.31 11.87
CA ARG A 50 29.26 -1.04 11.70
C ARG A 50 28.18 -0.13 11.15
N TYR A 51 27.25 -0.70 10.36
CA TYR A 51 26.15 0.03 9.74
C TYR A 51 24.91 -0.84 9.55
N ASP A 52 23.79 -0.19 9.39
CA ASP A 52 22.56 -0.74 8.84
C ASP A 52 22.14 0.05 7.61
N TYR A 53 21.09 -0.39 6.93
CA TYR A 53 20.50 0.34 5.82
C TYR A 53 18.99 0.38 5.95
N ILE A 54 18.41 1.43 5.36
CA ILE A 54 16.97 1.69 5.29
C ILE A 54 16.62 1.84 3.81
N ILE A 55 15.64 1.07 3.35
CA ILE A 55 15.08 1.19 1.99
C ILE A 55 13.88 2.12 2.05
N SER A 56 13.89 3.16 1.21
CA SER A 56 12.84 4.16 1.12
C SER A 56 12.57 4.53 -0.33
N ASN A 57 11.54 5.33 -0.59
CA ASN A 57 11.23 5.85 -1.93
C ASN A 57 12.35 6.69 -2.55
N SER A 58 13.20 7.29 -1.73
CA SER A 58 14.38 8.05 -2.18
C SER A 58 15.59 7.19 -2.48
N GLY A 59 15.51 5.87 -2.26
CA GLY A 59 16.60 4.93 -2.45
C GLY A 59 16.99 4.19 -1.17
N ILE A 60 18.24 3.73 -1.12
CA ILE A 60 18.79 3.00 0.03
C ILE A 60 19.65 3.97 0.84
N ARG A 61 19.27 4.23 2.08
CA ARG A 61 20.07 5.04 3.02
C ARG A 61 20.88 4.12 3.93
N ILE A 62 22.18 4.23 3.89
CA ILE A 62 23.12 3.50 4.74
C ILE A 62 23.52 4.42 5.89
N VAL A 63 23.29 3.96 7.11
CA VAL A 63 23.53 4.74 8.34
C VAL A 63 24.51 4.01 9.26
N PRO A 64 25.46 4.73 9.88
CA PRO A 64 26.33 4.13 10.90
C PRO A 64 25.48 3.70 12.10
N SER A 65 25.84 2.58 12.70
CA SER A 65 25.14 2.02 13.85
C SER A 65 26.11 1.19 14.68
N GLU A 66 26.21 1.45 15.98
CA GLU A 66 27.10 0.68 16.87
C GLU A 66 26.71 -0.81 16.95
N THR A 67 25.42 -1.10 16.82
CA THR A 67 24.84 -2.45 16.82
C THR A 67 24.51 -2.97 15.41
N GLY A 68 24.93 -2.25 14.37
CA GLY A 68 24.59 -2.53 12.97
C GLY A 68 24.96 -3.96 12.53
N ARG A 69 24.13 -4.53 11.68
CA ARG A 69 24.28 -5.91 11.16
C ARG A 69 25.44 -6.08 10.20
N TYR A 70 25.87 -5.00 9.55
CA TYR A 70 26.88 -5.02 8.49
C TYR A 70 28.13 -4.27 8.95
N THR A 71 29.28 -4.63 8.34
CA THR A 71 30.56 -3.97 8.62
C THR A 71 31.16 -3.44 7.32
N VAL A 72 31.66 -2.20 7.37
CA VAL A 72 32.39 -1.59 6.25
C VAL A 72 33.67 -2.39 6.01
N SER A 73 33.73 -3.05 4.87
CA SER A 73 34.89 -3.83 4.43
C SER A 73 35.93 -2.94 3.73
N ARG A 74 36.99 -3.55 3.18
CA ARG A 74 38.06 -2.82 2.50
C ARG A 74 38.30 -3.32 1.09
N LYS A 75 38.61 -2.40 0.18
CA LYS A 75 39.03 -2.70 -1.20
C LYS A 75 40.38 -2.07 -1.49
N ARG A 76 41.31 -2.83 -2.08
CA ARG A 76 42.62 -2.30 -2.46
C ARG A 76 42.48 -1.26 -3.59
N SER A 77 43.14 -0.13 -3.45
CA SER A 77 43.14 0.98 -4.44
C SER A 77 44.54 1.61 -4.50
N GLY A 78 45.27 1.32 -5.52
CA GLY A 78 46.68 1.74 -5.63
C GLY A 78 47.53 1.18 -4.47
N SER A 79 48.22 2.07 -3.77
CA SER A 79 49.02 1.73 -2.57
C SER A 79 48.22 1.67 -1.27
N GLY A 80 46.92 1.98 -1.29
CA GLY A 80 46.07 2.11 -0.09
C GLY A 80 44.85 1.23 -0.10
N TRP A 81 43.97 1.46 0.89
CA TRP A 81 42.69 0.77 1.07
C TRP A 81 41.54 1.77 1.12
N ASN A 82 40.46 1.50 0.39
CA ASN A 82 39.22 2.28 0.44
C ASN A 82 38.13 1.50 1.20
N PRO A 83 37.27 2.18 1.96
CA PRO A 83 36.06 1.59 2.49
C PRO A 83 35.17 1.03 1.40
N LEU A 84 34.55 -0.11 1.66
CA LEU A 84 33.67 -0.83 0.75
C LEU A 84 32.37 -1.20 1.46
N ILE A 85 31.26 -0.80 0.91
CA ILE A 85 29.93 -1.31 1.22
C ILE A 85 29.63 -2.48 0.29
N ASP A 86 29.16 -3.58 0.84
CA ASP A 86 28.81 -4.80 0.10
C ASP A 86 27.50 -5.38 0.66
N LEU A 87 26.39 -5.06 -0.01
CA LEU A 87 25.03 -5.48 0.35
C LEU A 87 24.53 -6.49 -0.69
N ARG A 88 24.68 -7.78 -0.40
CA ARG A 88 24.35 -8.88 -1.30
C ARG A 88 23.14 -9.64 -0.78
N ASN A 89 21.99 -9.06 -0.82
CA ASN A 89 20.74 -9.70 -0.46
C ASN A 89 19.63 -9.33 -1.45
N ARG A 90 18.57 -10.12 -1.42
CA ARG A 90 17.44 -9.99 -2.35
C ARG A 90 16.67 -8.68 -2.16
N GLU A 91 16.55 -8.21 -0.93
CA GLU A 91 15.87 -6.98 -0.58
C GLU A 91 16.52 -5.74 -1.22
N VAL A 92 17.86 -5.69 -1.19
CA VAL A 92 18.64 -4.64 -1.86
C VAL A 92 18.57 -4.78 -3.37
N LEU A 93 18.62 -5.99 -3.92
CA LEU A 93 18.43 -6.23 -5.36
C LEU A 93 17.07 -5.73 -5.85
N ASP A 94 16.02 -6.08 -5.12
CA ASP A 94 14.66 -5.67 -5.45
C ASP A 94 14.49 -4.14 -5.34
N ALA A 95 15.19 -3.50 -4.41
CA ALA A 95 15.15 -2.05 -4.23
C ALA A 95 15.90 -1.26 -5.31
N ILE A 96 16.91 -1.85 -5.95
CA ILE A 96 17.67 -1.20 -7.06
C ILE A 96 17.20 -1.66 -8.44
N ALA A 97 16.34 -2.68 -8.52
CA ALA A 97 15.81 -3.17 -9.77
C ALA A 97 15.00 -2.07 -10.49
N GLY A 98 15.39 -1.73 -11.70
CA GLY A 98 14.78 -0.65 -12.49
C GLY A 98 15.30 0.75 -12.18
N MET A 99 16.34 0.89 -11.35
CA MET A 99 17.04 2.17 -11.18
C MET A 99 18.09 2.37 -12.27
N GLU A 100 17.90 3.38 -13.11
CA GLU A 100 18.96 3.85 -14.02
C GLU A 100 19.86 4.89 -13.32
N ASN A 101 21.11 5.00 -13.76
CA ASN A 101 22.08 6.02 -13.30
C ASN A 101 22.20 6.12 -11.77
N ILE A 102 22.45 4.99 -11.10
CA ILE A 102 22.58 4.96 -9.64
C ILE A 102 23.67 5.93 -9.16
N ARG A 103 23.30 6.87 -8.29
CA ARG A 103 24.16 7.91 -7.71
C ARG A 103 24.36 7.69 -6.22
N LEU A 104 25.53 8.04 -5.72
CA LEU A 104 25.85 8.07 -4.29
C LEU A 104 25.85 9.51 -3.79
N HIS A 105 25.06 9.78 -2.76
CA HIS A 105 25.12 11.02 -2.01
C HIS A 105 25.69 10.73 -0.62
N ILE A 106 26.94 11.19 -0.39
CA ILE A 106 27.68 10.94 0.86
C ILE A 106 27.61 12.20 1.72
N THR A 107 27.10 12.07 2.93
CA THR A 107 27.09 13.10 3.96
C THR A 107 28.01 12.69 5.12
N ALA A 108 28.15 13.55 6.14
CA ALA A 108 28.91 13.19 7.35
C ALA A 108 28.31 11.96 8.05
N ASP A 109 26.98 11.83 8.03
CA ASP A 109 26.24 10.90 8.89
C ASP A 109 25.56 9.75 8.13
N SER A 110 25.55 9.75 6.80
CA SER A 110 24.90 8.71 6.01
C SER A 110 25.37 8.67 4.54
N ILE A 111 25.10 7.55 3.88
CA ILE A 111 25.27 7.40 2.43
C ILE A 111 23.90 7.08 1.85
N LEU A 112 23.39 7.94 0.97
CA LEU A 112 22.17 7.68 0.20
C LEU A 112 22.54 7.16 -1.18
N VAL A 113 22.02 6.00 -1.53
CA VAL A 113 22.07 5.39 -2.86
C VAL A 113 20.74 5.66 -3.54
N SER A 114 20.70 6.50 -4.55
CA SER A 114 19.50 6.83 -5.32
C SER A 114 19.76 6.59 -6.81
N GLY A 115 18.73 6.21 -7.57
CA GLY A 115 18.76 6.07 -9.02
C GLY A 115 17.79 7.05 -9.65
N GLU A 116 18.02 7.38 -10.92
CA GLU A 116 16.96 7.94 -11.73
C GLU A 116 16.04 6.77 -12.07
N ALA A 117 14.81 6.77 -11.55
CA ALA A 117 13.79 5.88 -12.07
C ALA A 117 13.54 6.31 -13.52
N GLU A 118 13.32 5.36 -14.42
CA GLU A 118 12.90 5.62 -15.82
C GLU A 118 11.59 6.43 -15.88
N HIS A 119 10.91 6.54 -14.78
CA HIS A 119 9.84 7.47 -14.49
C HIS A 119 10.30 8.36 -13.34
N ALA A 120 10.87 9.52 -13.67
CA ALA A 120 10.72 10.67 -12.79
C ALA A 120 9.26 10.63 -12.29
N VAL A 121 9.04 10.70 -10.97
CA VAL A 121 7.72 11.01 -10.45
C VAL A 121 7.44 12.42 -10.96
N VAL A 122 6.98 12.49 -12.18
CA VAL A 122 6.28 13.64 -12.71
C VAL A 122 5.07 13.68 -11.80
N LEU A 123 5.00 14.68 -10.94
CA LEU A 123 3.76 15.04 -10.29
C LEU A 123 2.78 15.28 -11.44
N GLN A 124 2.10 14.21 -11.88
CA GLN A 124 1.03 14.31 -12.85
C GLN A 124 -0.14 14.93 -12.09
N PHE A 125 -0.16 16.25 -12.11
CA PHE A 125 -1.37 16.93 -11.71
C PHE A 125 -2.51 16.42 -12.61
N PRO A 126 -3.67 16.10 -12.04
CA PRO A 126 -4.82 15.66 -12.81
C PRO A 126 -5.08 16.65 -13.95
N ARG A 127 -5.39 16.16 -15.15
CA ARG A 127 -5.71 17.03 -16.31
C ARG A 127 -6.85 18.01 -16.01
N THR A 128 -7.76 17.61 -15.14
CA THR A 128 -8.85 18.46 -14.61
C THR A 128 -8.32 19.63 -13.78
N LEU A 129 -7.30 19.42 -12.94
CA LEU A 129 -6.63 20.46 -12.15
C LEU A 129 -5.91 21.46 -13.06
N LEU A 130 -5.25 20.96 -14.11
CA LEU A 130 -4.58 21.77 -15.12
C LEU A 130 -5.58 22.65 -15.88
N ALA A 131 -6.70 22.06 -16.33
CA ALA A 131 -7.75 22.78 -17.03
C ALA A 131 -8.41 23.84 -16.14
N HIS A 132 -8.59 23.54 -14.85
CA HIS A 132 -9.16 24.46 -13.88
C HIS A 132 -8.18 25.60 -13.55
N ALA A 133 -6.91 25.31 -13.28
CA ALA A 133 -5.88 26.31 -13.06
C ALA A 133 -5.71 27.26 -14.25
N ARG A 134 -5.73 26.75 -15.48
CA ARG A 134 -5.72 27.56 -16.70
C ARG A 134 -6.93 28.51 -16.79
N LYS A 135 -8.12 28.04 -16.40
CA LYS A 135 -9.36 28.83 -16.45
C LYS A 135 -9.41 29.91 -15.37
N VAL A 136 -9.00 29.61 -14.14
CA VAL A 136 -9.10 30.52 -12.99
C VAL A 136 -7.97 31.56 -13.00
N VAL A 137 -6.76 31.17 -13.39
CA VAL A 137 -5.57 32.03 -13.31
C VAL A 137 -5.22 32.70 -14.64
N GLY A 138 -5.92 32.37 -15.75
CA GLY A 138 -5.62 32.92 -17.06
C GLY A 138 -4.21 32.60 -17.56
N ILE A 139 -3.69 31.45 -17.19
CA ILE A 139 -2.33 30.99 -17.52
C ILE A 139 -2.24 30.72 -19.02
N SER A 140 -1.36 31.41 -19.72
CA SER A 140 -1.04 31.13 -21.14
C SER A 140 -0.11 29.90 -21.23
N ASP A 141 -0.15 29.21 -22.38
CA ASP A 141 0.72 28.04 -22.62
C ASP A 141 2.23 28.35 -22.60
N SER A 142 2.61 29.62 -22.67
CA SER A 142 3.99 30.09 -22.57
C SER A 142 4.44 30.46 -21.16
N CYS A 143 3.56 30.36 -20.17
CA CYS A 143 3.91 30.76 -18.81
C CYS A 143 4.70 29.64 -18.08
N ALA A 144 5.55 30.04 -17.13
CA ALA A 144 6.38 29.12 -16.36
C ALA A 144 5.56 28.06 -15.60
N VAL A 145 4.37 28.45 -15.11
CA VAL A 145 3.45 27.52 -14.41
C VAL A 145 2.91 26.46 -15.35
N SER A 146 2.55 26.84 -16.62
CA SER A 146 2.13 25.84 -17.63
C SER A 146 3.25 24.84 -17.91
N ARG A 147 4.49 25.30 -18.04
CA ARG A 147 5.66 24.44 -18.26
C ARG A 147 5.95 23.49 -17.09
N ILE A 148 5.79 23.97 -15.84
CA ILE A 148 5.89 23.10 -14.64
C ILE A 148 4.81 22.03 -14.67
N LEU A 149 3.58 22.43 -14.97
CA LEU A 149 2.42 21.52 -15.02
C LEU A 149 2.53 20.49 -16.16
N GLU A 150 3.31 20.79 -17.20
CA GLU A 150 3.62 19.89 -18.31
C GLU A 150 4.87 19.03 -18.06
N GLY A 151 5.44 19.10 -16.85
CA GLY A 151 6.63 18.34 -16.47
C GLY A 151 7.96 18.96 -16.90
N THR A 152 7.94 20.21 -17.37
CA THR A 152 9.17 20.95 -17.71
C THR A 152 9.78 21.55 -16.44
N GLN A 153 11.01 21.16 -16.13
CA GLN A 153 11.73 21.73 -15.00
C GLN A 153 12.11 23.18 -15.30
N ILE A 154 11.69 24.13 -14.46
CA ILE A 154 12.07 25.54 -14.54
C ILE A 154 12.78 25.97 -13.26
N THR A 155 13.61 27.01 -13.35
CA THR A 155 14.25 27.59 -12.16
C THR A 155 13.28 28.52 -11.41
N LEU A 156 13.57 28.74 -10.11
CA LEU A 156 12.78 29.68 -9.30
C LEU A 156 12.81 31.09 -9.88
N ASP A 157 13.96 31.49 -10.47
CA ASP A 157 14.11 32.82 -11.08
C ASP A 157 13.28 32.96 -12.36
N GLU A 158 13.18 31.90 -13.17
CA GLU A 158 12.27 31.86 -14.34
C GLU A 158 10.81 31.95 -13.92
N TYR A 159 10.45 31.26 -12.81
CA TYR A 159 9.10 31.34 -12.23
C TYR A 159 8.77 32.77 -11.76
N LEU A 160 9.65 33.40 -10.99
CA LEU A 160 9.48 34.76 -10.47
C LEU A 160 9.43 35.80 -11.57
N ALA A 161 10.24 35.64 -12.62
CA ALA A 161 10.24 36.56 -13.78
C ALA A 161 8.98 36.45 -14.65
N SER A 162 8.30 35.31 -14.66
CA SER A 162 7.11 35.07 -15.47
C SER A 162 5.79 35.51 -14.81
N SER A 163 5.78 35.77 -13.49
CA SER A 163 4.60 36.19 -12.74
C SER A 163 4.41 37.69 -12.79
N LYS A 164 3.52 38.18 -13.67
CA LYS A 164 3.17 39.61 -13.80
C LYS A 164 2.17 40.14 -12.76
N ALA A 165 1.59 39.29 -11.93
CA ALA A 165 0.66 39.67 -10.86
C ALA A 165 0.88 38.74 -9.64
N PRO A 166 0.71 39.24 -8.40
CA PRO A 166 0.71 38.36 -7.25
C PRO A 166 -0.44 37.35 -7.42
N LEU A 167 -0.09 36.07 -7.41
CA LEU A 167 -1.06 34.98 -7.38
C LEU A 167 -1.88 35.10 -6.10
N ASP A 168 -3.18 35.28 -6.21
CA ASP A 168 -4.08 35.13 -5.07
C ASP A 168 -4.20 33.64 -4.72
N ILE A 169 -3.23 33.18 -3.93
CA ILE A 169 -3.15 31.79 -3.50
C ILE A 169 -4.43 31.39 -2.74
N ALA A 170 -5.06 32.31 -2.01
CA ALA A 170 -6.29 32.03 -1.27
C ALA A 170 -7.47 31.79 -2.21
N ALA A 171 -7.60 32.59 -3.28
CA ALA A 171 -8.63 32.36 -4.32
C ALA A 171 -8.40 31.05 -5.06
N ILE A 172 -7.14 30.72 -5.38
CA ILE A 172 -6.79 29.45 -6.04
C ILE A 172 -7.10 28.27 -5.12
N GLN A 173 -6.73 28.32 -3.84
CA GLN A 173 -6.98 27.26 -2.86
C GLN A 173 -8.47 27.01 -2.65
N LYS A 174 -9.32 28.05 -2.72
CA LYS A 174 -10.77 27.91 -2.57
C LYS A 174 -11.42 27.10 -3.68
N ASP A 175 -10.86 27.16 -4.88
CA ASP A 175 -11.41 26.51 -6.08
C ASP A 175 -10.72 25.17 -6.41
N LEU A 176 -9.59 24.85 -5.77
CA LEU A 176 -8.94 23.55 -5.95
C LEU A 176 -9.74 22.45 -5.24
N PRO A 177 -9.94 21.28 -5.88
CA PRO A 177 -10.52 20.14 -5.19
C PRO A 177 -9.59 19.70 -4.06
N ASP A 178 -10.16 19.41 -2.90
CA ASP A 178 -9.37 18.86 -1.79
C ASP A 178 -8.78 17.51 -2.19
N ILE A 179 -7.48 17.35 -1.98
CA ILE A 179 -6.79 16.07 -2.08
C ILE A 179 -6.60 15.56 -0.67
N TYR A 180 -7.32 14.50 -0.33
CA TYR A 180 -7.27 13.89 0.99
C TYR A 180 -6.10 12.90 1.09
N SER A 181 -5.28 13.09 2.10
CA SER A 181 -4.15 12.21 2.39
C SER A 181 -4.60 10.89 3.04
N VAL A 182 -4.08 9.77 2.55
CA VAL A 182 -4.42 8.42 3.02
C VAL A 182 -3.18 7.70 3.53
N VAL A 183 -3.30 7.07 4.68
CA VAL A 183 -2.38 6.05 5.19
C VAL A 183 -3.07 4.70 5.13
N SER A 184 -2.44 3.73 4.51
CA SER A 184 -2.94 2.36 4.40
C SER A 184 -2.14 1.42 5.30
N LEU A 185 -2.83 0.71 6.18
CA LEU A 185 -2.24 -0.27 7.09
C LEU A 185 -2.68 -1.67 6.69
N PHE A 186 -1.76 -2.64 6.77
CA PHE A 186 -2.04 -4.02 6.33
C PHE A 186 -2.51 -4.05 4.87
N SER A 187 -1.83 -3.28 4.03
CA SER A 187 -2.25 -2.93 2.67
C SER A 187 -2.31 -4.13 1.72
N GLY A 188 -1.61 -5.22 2.06
CA GLY A 188 -1.55 -6.41 1.23
C GLY A 188 -1.09 -6.10 -0.20
N ALA A 189 -1.78 -6.68 -1.17
CA ALA A 189 -1.56 -6.42 -2.60
C ALA A 189 -2.16 -5.09 -3.09
N GLY A 190 -2.76 -4.28 -2.20
CA GLY A 190 -3.33 -2.98 -2.52
C GLY A 190 -4.75 -3.04 -3.11
N ILE A 191 -5.47 -4.13 -2.97
CA ILE A 191 -6.79 -4.28 -3.61
C ILE A 191 -7.84 -3.41 -2.90
N LEU A 192 -7.76 -3.29 -1.56
CA LEU A 192 -8.55 -2.31 -0.80
C LEU A 192 -8.19 -0.87 -1.18
N ASP A 193 -6.93 -0.61 -1.46
CA ASP A 193 -6.39 0.73 -1.75
C ASP A 193 -6.68 1.15 -3.20
N TRP A 194 -6.92 0.19 -4.10
CA TRP A 194 -7.14 0.44 -5.52
C TRP A 194 -8.21 1.50 -5.81
N PRO A 195 -9.39 1.50 -5.18
CA PRO A 195 -10.39 2.55 -5.36
C PRO A 195 -9.91 3.95 -4.95
N PHE A 196 -9.09 4.06 -3.91
CA PHE A 196 -8.50 5.33 -3.48
C PHE A 196 -7.43 5.80 -4.46
N PHE A 197 -6.56 4.89 -4.90
CA PHE A 197 -5.54 5.18 -5.91
C PHE A 197 -6.12 5.65 -7.25
N LYS A 198 -7.30 5.15 -7.63
CA LYS A 198 -7.98 5.52 -8.89
C LYS A 198 -8.79 6.81 -8.79
N ASP A 199 -8.93 7.38 -7.62
CA ASP A 199 -9.70 8.60 -7.37
C ASP A 199 -8.76 9.76 -7.06
N GLU A 200 -8.69 10.74 -7.97
CA GLU A 200 -7.78 11.89 -7.89
C GLU A 200 -7.97 12.77 -6.66
N ARG A 201 -9.06 12.60 -5.92
CA ARG A 201 -9.33 13.27 -4.64
C ARG A 201 -8.57 12.66 -3.48
N PHE A 202 -7.91 11.53 -3.67
CA PHE A 202 -7.13 10.85 -2.64
C PHE A 202 -5.67 10.70 -3.06
N SER A 203 -4.78 10.87 -2.10
CA SER A 203 -3.35 10.63 -2.24
C SER A 203 -2.87 9.67 -1.16
N ILE A 204 -2.52 8.45 -1.55
CA ILE A 204 -1.96 7.48 -0.61
C ILE A 204 -0.50 7.85 -0.36
N GLN A 205 -0.21 8.37 0.84
CA GLN A 205 1.13 8.84 1.21
C GLN A 205 2.01 7.75 1.78
N TYR A 206 1.39 6.77 2.43
CA TYR A 206 2.10 5.68 3.10
C TYR A 206 1.25 4.42 3.08
N ALA A 207 1.90 3.30 2.85
CA ALA A 207 1.32 1.97 2.96
C ALA A 207 2.29 1.03 3.65
N ILE A 208 1.80 0.02 4.38
CA ILE A 208 2.64 -0.98 5.04
C ILE A 208 2.00 -2.35 5.00
N ASP A 209 2.82 -3.37 4.71
CA ASP A 209 2.42 -4.76 4.84
C ASP A 209 3.62 -5.65 5.21
N TYR A 210 3.34 -6.76 5.89
CA TYR A 210 4.33 -7.72 6.32
C TYR A 210 4.74 -8.72 5.22
N ASP A 211 3.88 -8.94 4.21
CA ASP A 211 4.12 -9.91 3.13
C ASP A 211 4.90 -9.26 1.98
N ALA A 212 6.13 -9.70 1.77
CA ALA A 212 7.01 -9.18 0.72
C ALA A 212 6.43 -9.35 -0.70
N GLY A 213 5.73 -10.47 -0.97
CA GLY A 213 5.10 -10.75 -2.27
C GLY A 213 3.92 -9.83 -2.52
N ALA A 214 3.13 -9.55 -1.49
CA ALA A 214 2.05 -8.57 -1.55
C ALA A 214 2.58 -7.16 -1.77
N CYS A 215 3.65 -6.76 -1.06
CA CYS A 215 4.33 -5.49 -1.29
C CYS A 215 4.86 -5.35 -2.73
N GLN A 216 5.37 -6.42 -3.33
CA GLN A 216 5.80 -6.42 -4.73
C GLN A 216 4.62 -6.17 -5.68
N THR A 217 3.48 -6.81 -5.44
CA THR A 217 2.25 -6.58 -6.18
C THR A 217 1.76 -5.14 -6.05
N TYR A 218 1.80 -4.60 -4.83
CA TYR A 218 1.43 -3.22 -4.55
C TYR A 218 2.30 -2.23 -5.35
N ARG A 219 3.62 -2.38 -5.28
CA ARG A 219 4.57 -1.52 -6.03
C ARG A 219 4.32 -1.56 -7.53
N GLN A 220 4.02 -2.71 -8.07
CA GLN A 220 3.76 -2.91 -9.50
C GLN A 220 2.51 -2.16 -9.99
N ASN A 221 1.50 -1.97 -9.15
CA ASN A 221 0.19 -1.48 -9.59
C ASN A 221 -0.19 -0.11 -9.01
N ILE A 222 0.29 0.25 -7.83
CA ILE A 222 -0.12 1.46 -7.09
C ILE A 222 1.06 2.42 -6.92
N GLY A 223 2.16 1.97 -6.32
CA GLY A 223 3.30 2.85 -6.13
C GLY A 223 4.34 2.32 -5.13
N MET A 224 5.47 3.02 -5.11
CA MET A 224 6.65 2.66 -4.31
C MET A 224 6.55 3.05 -2.84
N HIS A 225 5.48 3.75 -2.44
CA HIS A 225 5.28 4.25 -1.09
C HIS A 225 4.88 3.16 -0.06
N ILE A 226 4.85 1.89 -0.49
CA ILE A 226 4.63 0.78 0.44
C ILE A 226 5.93 0.34 1.10
N VAL A 227 5.88 0.22 2.42
CA VAL A 227 6.94 -0.33 3.26
C VAL A 227 6.66 -1.81 3.51
N HIS A 228 7.65 -2.66 3.23
CA HIS A 228 7.64 -4.05 3.68
C HIS A 228 8.12 -4.08 5.12
N GLY A 229 7.25 -4.34 6.07
CA GLY A 229 7.60 -4.28 7.49
C GLY A 229 6.50 -4.73 8.43
N ASP A 230 6.93 -4.89 9.68
CA ASP A 230 6.05 -5.19 10.80
C ASP A 230 5.46 -3.89 11.35
N VAL A 231 4.16 -3.80 11.40
CA VAL A 231 3.43 -2.62 11.88
C VAL A 231 3.79 -2.26 13.34
N HIS A 232 4.13 -3.24 14.18
CA HIS A 232 4.56 -3.00 15.56
C HIS A 232 5.91 -2.27 15.62
N LYS A 233 6.78 -2.51 14.65
CA LYS A 233 8.12 -1.88 14.57
C LYS A 233 8.07 -0.55 13.84
N ALA A 234 7.15 -0.40 12.90
CA ALA A 234 6.98 0.82 12.14
C ALA A 234 6.36 1.95 12.98
N PHE A 235 5.57 1.61 14.01
CA PHE A 235 4.87 2.55 14.87
C PHE A 235 5.20 2.26 16.33
N THR A 236 6.26 2.87 16.84
CA THR A 236 6.65 2.80 18.27
C THR A 236 6.00 3.92 19.07
N ALA A 237 6.06 3.84 20.40
CA ALA A 237 5.59 4.90 21.31
C ALA A 237 6.34 6.24 21.11
N GLU A 238 7.52 6.21 20.48
CA GLU A 238 8.37 7.38 20.21
C GLU A 238 8.03 8.07 18.88
N GLY A 239 7.05 7.56 18.14
CA GLY A 239 6.59 8.09 16.85
C GLY A 239 6.94 7.22 15.65
N PHE A 240 6.82 7.81 14.46
CA PHE A 240 7.16 7.17 13.19
C PHE A 240 8.68 7.13 13.02
N PRO A 241 9.38 6.00 13.16
CA PRO A 241 10.84 5.99 13.04
C PRO A 241 11.33 6.19 11.60
N LEU A 242 10.45 6.15 10.59
CA LEU A 242 10.87 6.04 9.20
C LEU A 242 10.70 7.32 8.38
N ASP A 243 9.84 8.24 8.76
CA ASP A 243 9.69 9.47 8.00
C ASP A 243 8.84 10.53 8.73
N ASN A 244 9.45 11.65 9.13
CA ASN A 244 8.72 12.83 9.60
C ASN A 244 7.84 13.49 8.51
N THR A 245 7.69 12.84 7.35
CA THR A 245 6.91 13.34 6.22
C THR A 245 5.43 13.01 6.31
N VAL A 246 5.04 11.96 7.05
CA VAL A 246 3.63 11.63 7.26
C VAL A 246 3.09 12.49 8.40
N LYS A 247 2.61 13.67 8.07
CA LYS A 247 1.80 14.51 8.98
C LYS A 247 0.44 13.84 9.17
N ALA A 248 -0.33 14.26 10.17
CA ALA A 248 -1.67 13.74 10.44
C ALA A 248 -2.46 13.51 9.13
N PRO A 249 -2.70 12.27 8.71
CA PRO A 249 -3.42 12.00 7.46
C PRO A 249 -4.89 12.37 7.61
N ASP A 250 -5.57 12.67 6.50
CA ASP A 250 -7.02 12.82 6.54
C ASP A 250 -7.71 11.49 6.81
N VAL A 251 -7.17 10.41 6.27
CA VAL A 251 -7.78 9.07 6.31
C VAL A 251 -6.75 7.99 6.66
N ILE A 252 -7.15 7.07 7.53
CA ILE A 252 -6.48 5.77 7.70
C ILE A 252 -7.41 4.66 7.25
N VAL A 253 -6.94 3.77 6.38
CA VAL A 253 -7.67 2.56 5.97
C VAL A 253 -6.82 1.32 6.26
N GLY A 254 -7.46 0.18 6.49
CA GLY A 254 -6.71 -1.06 6.60
C GLY A 254 -7.55 -2.27 7.01
N GLY A 255 -6.98 -3.46 6.76
CA GLY A 255 -7.56 -4.75 7.11
C GLY A 255 -6.58 -5.55 7.97
N PRO A 256 -6.53 -5.34 9.30
CA PRO A 256 -5.68 -6.14 10.17
C PRO A 256 -6.03 -7.62 10.07
N SER A 257 -5.05 -8.51 10.34
CA SER A 257 -5.22 -9.96 10.18
C SER A 257 -6.50 -10.46 10.83
N CYS A 258 -7.30 -11.17 10.04
CA CYS A 258 -8.55 -11.78 10.50
C CYS A 258 -8.38 -13.17 11.12
N LYS A 259 -7.16 -13.71 11.13
CA LYS A 259 -6.90 -15.09 11.59
C LYS A 259 -7.39 -15.37 13.02
N PRO A 260 -7.25 -14.45 14.00
CA PRO A 260 -7.78 -14.66 15.35
C PRO A 260 -9.31 -14.89 15.38
N PHE A 261 -10.04 -14.22 14.47
CA PHE A 261 -11.50 -14.20 14.45
C PHE A 261 -12.10 -15.21 13.48
N SER A 262 -11.33 -15.66 12.48
CA SER A 262 -11.83 -16.50 11.38
C SER A 262 -12.28 -17.88 11.84
N ASN A 263 -13.49 -18.29 11.45
CA ASN A 263 -14.01 -19.64 11.65
C ASN A 263 -13.19 -20.72 10.87
N ALA A 264 -12.37 -20.33 9.92
CA ALA A 264 -11.46 -21.23 9.22
C ALA A 264 -10.25 -21.63 10.05
N ASN A 265 -9.87 -20.83 11.05
CA ASN A 265 -8.79 -21.13 11.98
C ASN A 265 -9.35 -21.87 13.21
N ARG A 266 -9.10 -23.17 13.31
CA ARG A 266 -9.64 -24.04 14.39
C ARG A 266 -8.62 -24.33 15.48
N HIS A 267 -7.33 -24.03 15.28
CA HIS A 267 -6.27 -24.47 16.16
C HIS A 267 -5.80 -23.40 17.14
N THR A 268 -5.68 -22.16 16.68
CA THR A 268 -5.19 -21.04 17.50
C THR A 268 -6.11 -19.86 17.24
N ARG A 269 -6.95 -19.51 18.21
CA ARG A 269 -7.97 -18.48 18.05
C ARG A 269 -7.88 -17.43 19.14
N LEU A 270 -8.40 -16.26 18.83
CA LEU A 270 -8.56 -15.14 19.74
C LEU A 270 -7.22 -14.74 20.39
N GLU A 271 -7.16 -14.66 21.69
CA GLU A 271 -6.02 -14.19 22.47
C GLU A 271 -4.76 -15.05 22.30
N ASP A 272 -4.92 -16.35 22.02
CA ASP A 272 -3.80 -17.27 21.80
C ASP A 272 -3.14 -17.09 20.41
N HIS A 273 -3.75 -16.30 19.52
CA HIS A 273 -3.20 -16.10 18.18
C HIS A 273 -2.15 -14.98 18.18
N PRO A 274 -0.98 -15.16 17.51
CA PRO A 274 0.07 -14.14 17.43
C PRO A 274 -0.42 -12.79 16.87
N ASP A 275 -1.44 -12.79 16.02
CA ASP A 275 -2.01 -11.59 15.41
C ASP A 275 -3.18 -10.99 16.25
N SER A 276 -3.41 -11.46 17.49
CA SER A 276 -4.58 -11.07 18.30
C SER A 276 -4.61 -9.60 18.68
N ASP A 277 -3.47 -8.97 18.79
CA ASP A 277 -3.30 -7.57 19.18
C ASP A 277 -3.31 -6.58 18.00
N LEU A 278 -3.28 -7.05 16.74
CA LEU A 278 -3.17 -6.19 15.56
C LEU A 278 -4.33 -5.21 15.42
N LEU A 279 -5.52 -5.58 15.88
CA LEU A 279 -6.67 -4.69 15.88
C LEU A 279 -6.46 -3.50 16.86
N MET A 280 -5.89 -3.78 18.02
CA MET A 280 -5.56 -2.74 19.00
C MET A 280 -4.33 -1.94 18.58
N GLN A 281 -3.38 -2.56 17.89
CA GLN A 281 -2.27 -1.84 17.28
C GLN A 281 -2.75 -0.85 16.20
N TYR A 282 -3.76 -1.23 15.40
CA TYR A 282 -4.42 -0.30 14.48
C TYR A 282 -4.97 0.92 15.24
N MET A 283 -5.66 0.70 16.37
CA MET A 283 -6.22 1.79 17.19
C MET A 283 -5.16 2.69 17.82
N ARG A 284 -4.00 2.14 18.22
CA ARG A 284 -2.85 2.95 18.68
C ARG A 284 -2.32 3.86 17.57
N ILE A 285 -2.27 3.36 16.33
CA ILE A 285 -1.85 4.16 15.18
C ILE A 285 -2.86 5.27 14.89
N VAL A 286 -4.17 4.98 14.98
CA VAL A 286 -5.23 6.00 14.89
C VAL A 286 -5.06 7.08 15.96
N GLU A 287 -4.76 6.69 17.21
CA GLU A 287 -4.47 7.63 18.30
C GLU A 287 -3.28 8.54 17.96
N THR A 288 -2.18 7.93 17.51
CA THR A 288 -0.92 8.65 17.22
C THR A 288 -1.05 9.60 16.03
N LEU A 289 -1.64 9.14 14.94
CA LEU A 289 -1.75 9.91 13.70
C LEU A 289 -2.97 10.82 13.65
N ASN A 290 -3.95 10.58 14.52
CA ASN A 290 -5.15 11.40 14.70
C ASN A 290 -5.86 11.81 13.39
N PRO A 291 -6.21 10.84 12.48
CA PRO A 291 -6.87 11.13 11.21
C PRO A 291 -8.25 11.77 11.40
N LYS A 292 -8.79 12.40 10.36
CA LYS A 292 -10.19 12.86 10.36
C LYS A 292 -11.16 11.69 10.36
N VAL A 293 -10.84 10.65 9.58
CA VAL A 293 -11.66 9.45 9.40
C VAL A 293 -10.76 8.22 9.37
N PHE A 294 -11.22 7.11 9.94
CA PHE A 294 -10.57 5.82 9.75
C PHE A 294 -11.57 4.75 9.36
N ALA A 295 -11.10 3.70 8.66
CA ALA A 295 -11.90 2.55 8.31
C ALA A 295 -11.13 1.24 8.52
N ILE A 296 -11.70 0.34 9.31
CA ILE A 296 -11.19 -1.02 9.52
C ILE A 296 -12.07 -1.99 8.74
N GLU A 297 -11.44 -2.83 7.92
CA GLU A 297 -12.07 -3.99 7.29
C GLU A 297 -11.65 -5.27 8.02
N ASN A 298 -12.59 -6.19 8.20
CA ASN A 298 -12.30 -7.50 8.78
C ASN A 298 -13.38 -8.53 8.40
N VAL A 299 -13.27 -9.77 8.90
CA VAL A 299 -14.33 -10.77 8.78
C VAL A 299 -15.52 -10.40 9.67
N PRO A 300 -16.76 -10.83 9.32
CA PRO A 300 -17.96 -10.51 10.11
C PRO A 300 -17.87 -10.86 11.60
N GLU A 301 -17.15 -11.93 11.90
CA GLU A 301 -16.98 -12.46 13.25
C GLU A 301 -16.27 -11.48 14.21
N VAL A 302 -15.51 -10.51 13.71
CA VAL A 302 -14.86 -9.48 14.57
C VAL A 302 -15.87 -8.69 15.39
N LEU A 303 -17.10 -8.51 14.89
CA LEU A 303 -18.17 -7.79 15.58
C LEU A 303 -18.80 -8.58 16.74
N THR A 304 -18.69 -9.91 16.71
CA THR A 304 -19.38 -10.82 17.65
C THR A 304 -18.43 -11.73 18.45
N ALA A 305 -17.15 -11.78 18.09
CA ALA A 305 -16.17 -12.61 18.77
C ALA A 305 -16.12 -12.29 20.28
N CYS A 306 -16.04 -13.32 21.11
CA CYS A 306 -16.07 -13.22 22.58
C CYS A 306 -17.24 -12.37 23.11
N GLY A 307 -18.45 -12.60 22.58
CA GLY A 307 -19.62 -11.82 22.98
C GLY A 307 -19.57 -10.35 22.55
N GLY A 308 -18.72 -10.01 21.56
CA GLY A 308 -18.55 -8.65 21.06
C GLY A 308 -17.47 -7.83 21.79
N SER A 309 -16.71 -8.42 22.70
CA SER A 309 -15.70 -7.70 23.50
C SER A 309 -14.62 -7.04 22.67
N TYR A 310 -14.16 -7.65 21.58
CA TYR A 310 -13.18 -7.05 20.68
C TYR A 310 -13.71 -5.78 20.01
N TYR A 311 -14.93 -5.82 19.51
CA TYR A 311 -15.55 -4.64 18.91
C TYR A 311 -15.85 -3.57 19.98
N ALA A 312 -16.27 -3.97 21.19
CA ALA A 312 -16.47 -3.06 22.31
C ALA A 312 -15.17 -2.32 22.69
N ALA A 313 -14.04 -3.04 22.74
CA ALA A 313 -12.73 -2.43 23.00
C ALA A 313 -12.31 -1.42 21.90
N VAL A 314 -12.57 -1.73 20.63
CA VAL A 314 -12.33 -0.79 19.53
C VAL A 314 -13.20 0.46 19.69
N ARG A 315 -14.48 0.29 20.03
CA ARG A 315 -15.41 1.39 20.25
C ARG A 315 -14.96 2.29 21.41
N GLU A 316 -14.72 1.70 22.56
CA GLU A 316 -14.28 2.43 23.77
C GLU A 316 -13.01 3.24 23.48
N LYS A 317 -12.03 2.60 22.80
CA LYS A 317 -10.79 3.26 22.43
C LYS A 317 -11.04 4.43 21.48
N ALA A 318 -11.83 4.23 20.42
CA ALA A 318 -12.14 5.28 19.46
C ALA A 318 -12.92 6.45 20.10
N GLU A 319 -13.92 6.16 20.93
CA GLU A 319 -14.70 7.17 21.66
C GLU A 319 -13.81 7.99 22.60
N SER A 320 -12.82 7.34 23.26
CA SER A 320 -11.85 8.03 24.11
C SER A 320 -10.96 9.02 23.35
N PHE A 321 -10.81 8.85 22.02
CA PHE A 321 -10.07 9.75 21.13
C PHE A 321 -10.99 10.76 20.41
N GLY A 322 -12.26 10.80 20.74
CA GLY A 322 -13.24 11.72 20.16
C GLY A 322 -13.81 11.28 18.82
N TYR A 323 -13.77 9.99 18.48
CA TYR A 323 -14.41 9.46 17.29
C TYR A 323 -15.80 8.91 17.57
N GLU A 324 -16.75 9.24 16.70
CA GLU A 324 -18.00 8.50 16.58
C GLU A 324 -17.78 7.31 15.64
N LEU A 325 -18.49 6.18 15.88
CA LEU A 325 -18.37 4.98 15.06
C LEU A 325 -19.71 4.55 14.47
N ASP A 326 -19.64 3.99 13.27
CA ASP A 326 -20.65 3.13 12.69
C ASP A 326 -20.00 1.82 12.20
N SER A 327 -20.73 0.71 12.29
CA SER A 327 -20.24 -0.59 11.86
C SER A 327 -21.32 -1.44 11.25
N GLY A 328 -20.94 -2.29 10.31
CA GLY A 328 -21.89 -3.18 9.66
C GLY A 328 -21.23 -4.22 8.79
N ILE A 329 -22.03 -5.16 8.30
CA ILE A 329 -21.59 -6.21 7.40
C ILE A 329 -21.93 -5.80 5.96
N VAL A 330 -20.90 -5.71 5.12
CA VAL A 330 -21.00 -5.41 3.70
C VAL A 330 -20.79 -6.70 2.90
N GLN A 331 -21.69 -6.98 1.96
CA GLN A 331 -21.56 -8.11 1.04
C GLN A 331 -21.21 -7.61 -0.35
N ASP A 332 -20.16 -8.17 -0.95
CA ASP A 332 -19.57 -7.71 -2.20
C ASP A 332 -20.60 -7.59 -3.34
N CYS A 333 -21.39 -8.63 -3.60
CA CYS A 333 -22.41 -8.57 -4.66
C CYS A 333 -23.53 -7.53 -4.37
N LYS A 334 -23.75 -7.15 -3.12
CA LYS A 334 -24.72 -6.11 -2.74
C LYS A 334 -24.19 -4.69 -2.95
N VAL A 335 -22.90 -4.53 -3.14
CA VAL A 335 -22.25 -3.25 -3.42
C VAL A 335 -21.65 -3.17 -4.83
N GLY A 336 -22.09 -4.08 -5.73
CA GLY A 336 -21.73 -4.09 -7.15
C GLY A 336 -20.55 -4.97 -7.52
N GLY A 337 -20.11 -5.84 -6.60
CA GLY A 337 -19.08 -6.85 -6.87
C GLY A 337 -19.65 -8.14 -7.48
N TYR A 338 -18.79 -9.12 -7.62
CA TYR A 338 -19.09 -10.39 -8.30
C TYR A 338 -19.16 -11.57 -7.32
N THR A 339 -18.96 -11.35 -6.01
CA THR A 339 -18.84 -12.44 -5.04
C THR A 339 -19.83 -12.31 -3.88
N THR A 340 -20.15 -13.42 -3.24
CA THR A 340 -20.97 -13.41 -2.01
C THR A 340 -20.14 -13.10 -0.75
N ARG A 341 -18.87 -12.67 -0.91
CA ARG A 341 -17.97 -12.35 0.21
C ARG A 341 -18.55 -11.29 1.12
N LYS A 342 -18.56 -11.58 2.41
CA LYS A 342 -19.01 -10.65 3.45
C LYS A 342 -17.83 -10.12 4.25
N ARG A 343 -17.87 -8.82 4.58
CA ARG A 343 -16.87 -8.17 5.44
C ARG A 343 -17.55 -7.25 6.45
N ALA A 344 -17.02 -7.26 7.66
CA ALA A 344 -17.30 -6.21 8.62
C ALA A 344 -16.51 -4.96 8.20
N VAL A 345 -17.17 -3.81 8.27
CA VAL A 345 -16.57 -2.49 8.12
C VAL A 345 -16.85 -1.71 9.39
N ILE A 346 -15.82 -1.18 10.02
CA ILE A 346 -15.92 -0.27 11.17
C ILE A 346 -15.39 1.08 10.67
N LEU A 347 -16.25 2.08 10.69
CA LEU A 347 -15.96 3.44 10.22
C LEU A 347 -15.99 4.39 11.42
N GLY A 348 -14.89 5.08 11.67
CA GLY A 348 -14.77 6.08 12.73
C GLY A 348 -14.51 7.47 12.16
N SER A 349 -15.14 8.49 12.73
CA SER A 349 -14.99 9.89 12.33
C SER A 349 -15.00 10.82 13.53
N ARG A 350 -14.12 11.84 13.52
CA ARG A 350 -14.11 12.93 14.52
C ARG A 350 -14.56 14.27 13.93
N ILE A 351 -15.06 14.28 12.69
CA ILE A 351 -15.46 15.48 11.97
C ILE A 351 -16.94 15.46 11.52
N GLY A 352 -17.67 14.44 11.87
CA GLY A 352 -19.09 14.26 11.53
C GLY A 352 -19.51 12.83 11.79
N THR A 353 -20.83 12.61 11.94
CA THR A 353 -21.37 11.28 12.25
C THR A 353 -21.15 10.31 11.09
N PRO A 354 -20.37 9.22 11.29
CA PRO A 354 -20.16 8.22 10.26
C PRO A 354 -21.49 7.48 9.99
N LYS A 355 -21.73 7.16 8.71
CA LYS A 355 -22.84 6.30 8.31
C LYS A 355 -22.35 5.38 7.21
N LEU A 356 -22.41 4.07 7.47
CA LEU A 356 -22.33 3.07 6.43
C LEU A 356 -23.59 3.18 5.61
N ALA A 357 -23.58 4.07 4.63
CA ALA A 357 -24.76 4.40 3.87
C ALA A 357 -25.33 3.12 3.26
N HIS A 358 -26.60 2.88 3.52
CA HIS A 358 -27.39 1.91 2.76
C HIS A 358 -27.44 2.39 1.31
N ILE A 359 -26.41 2.05 0.54
CA ILE A 359 -26.46 2.19 -0.90
C ILE A 359 -27.31 1.02 -1.34
N ALA A 360 -28.63 1.27 -1.44
CA ALA A 360 -29.51 0.37 -2.14
C ALA A 360 -28.94 0.21 -3.55
N LEU A 361 -28.36 -0.94 -3.85
CA LEU A 361 -28.09 -1.32 -5.21
C LEU A 361 -29.43 -1.67 -5.81
N ALA A 362 -29.95 -0.76 -6.61
CA ALA A 362 -30.99 -1.09 -7.55
C ALA A 362 -30.35 -1.88 -8.68
N GLY A 363 -30.74 -3.13 -8.86
CA GLY A 363 -30.32 -3.92 -10.02
C GLY A 363 -30.05 -5.40 -9.71
N GLU A 364 -29.88 -6.16 -10.76
CA GLU A 364 -29.51 -7.55 -10.71
C GLU A 364 -28.07 -7.71 -10.21
N TYR A 365 -27.80 -8.79 -9.48
CA TYR A 365 -26.44 -9.10 -9.03
C TYR A 365 -25.56 -9.46 -10.25
N ARG A 366 -24.33 -8.96 -10.23
CA ARG A 366 -23.31 -9.38 -11.18
C ARG A 366 -22.91 -10.83 -10.90
N THR A 367 -22.76 -11.60 -11.96
CA THR A 367 -22.52 -13.04 -11.91
C THR A 367 -21.03 -13.38 -12.10
N ALA A 368 -20.66 -14.62 -11.81
CA ALA A 368 -19.33 -15.13 -12.11
C ALA A 368 -19.07 -15.10 -13.63
N GLY A 369 -20.10 -15.38 -14.44
CA GLY A 369 -20.03 -15.28 -15.90
C GLY A 369 -19.70 -13.87 -16.37
N ASP A 370 -20.29 -12.83 -15.77
CA ASP A 370 -20.02 -11.43 -16.12
C ASP A 370 -18.56 -11.02 -15.88
N ALA A 371 -17.91 -11.62 -14.90
CA ALA A 371 -16.50 -11.37 -14.64
C ALA A 371 -15.59 -12.17 -15.56
N ILE A 372 -15.83 -13.49 -15.64
CA ILE A 372 -14.95 -14.44 -16.35
C ILE A 372 -15.00 -14.24 -17.87
N SER A 373 -16.17 -13.90 -18.43
CA SER A 373 -16.32 -13.65 -19.88
C SER A 373 -15.45 -12.50 -20.42
N LYS A 374 -14.99 -11.61 -19.55
CA LYS A 374 -14.09 -10.48 -19.91
C LYS A 374 -12.63 -10.91 -20.03
N VAL A 375 -12.28 -12.10 -19.49
CA VAL A 375 -10.89 -12.52 -19.37
C VAL A 375 -10.43 -13.22 -20.64
N ASP A 376 -9.41 -12.69 -21.27
CA ASP A 376 -8.75 -13.24 -22.45
C ASP A 376 -7.22 -13.25 -22.29
N LYS A 377 -6.51 -13.65 -23.33
CA LYS A 377 -5.04 -13.78 -23.34
C LYS A 377 -4.30 -12.45 -23.12
N SER A 378 -4.97 -11.29 -23.24
CA SER A 378 -4.38 -9.98 -22.98
C SER A 378 -4.34 -9.63 -21.49
N TRP A 379 -5.01 -10.40 -20.64
CA TRP A 379 -5.00 -10.17 -19.20
C TRP A 379 -3.67 -10.59 -18.58
N SER A 380 -3.10 -9.73 -17.74
CA SER A 380 -1.99 -10.13 -16.88
C SER A 380 -2.41 -11.34 -16.02
N ASN A 381 -1.50 -12.28 -15.80
CA ASN A 381 -1.74 -13.53 -15.07
C ASN A 381 -2.75 -14.51 -15.74
N TYR A 382 -3.01 -14.37 -17.05
CA TYR A 382 -3.90 -15.29 -17.79
C TYR A 382 -3.38 -16.73 -17.79
N SER A 383 -2.07 -16.93 -17.95
CA SER A 383 -1.43 -18.25 -17.97
C SER A 383 -1.15 -18.83 -16.59
N ASP A 384 -1.37 -18.05 -15.51
CA ASP A 384 -1.08 -18.48 -14.15
C ASP A 384 -2.23 -19.32 -13.61
N VAL A 385 -2.15 -20.64 -13.80
CA VAL A 385 -3.17 -21.62 -13.43
C VAL A 385 -2.54 -22.90 -12.89
N THR A 386 -3.20 -23.50 -11.89
CA THR A 386 -2.84 -24.84 -11.42
C THR A 386 -3.37 -25.88 -12.41
N LYS A 387 -2.48 -26.60 -13.06
CA LYS A 387 -2.87 -27.70 -13.94
C LYS A 387 -3.29 -28.90 -13.08
N PRO A 388 -4.53 -29.42 -13.22
CA PRO A 388 -4.96 -30.60 -12.50
C PRO A 388 -4.26 -31.86 -13.08
N SER A 389 -4.08 -32.88 -12.24
CA SER A 389 -3.79 -34.22 -12.76
C SER A 389 -5.04 -34.82 -13.40
N SER A 390 -4.87 -35.86 -14.22
CA SER A 390 -6.00 -36.56 -14.89
C SER A 390 -7.06 -37.08 -13.89
N GLU A 391 -6.62 -37.51 -12.70
CA GLU A 391 -7.55 -37.95 -11.65
C GLU A 391 -8.32 -36.77 -11.04
N VAL A 392 -7.67 -35.64 -10.85
CA VAL A 392 -8.31 -34.40 -10.32
C VAL A 392 -9.30 -33.87 -11.35
N GLU A 393 -8.93 -33.86 -12.63
CA GLU A 393 -9.81 -33.51 -13.75
C GLU A 393 -11.03 -34.40 -13.82
N LYS A 394 -10.85 -35.73 -13.68
CA LYS A 394 -11.93 -36.69 -13.61
C LYS A 394 -12.89 -36.43 -12.46
N ARG A 395 -12.35 -36.07 -11.26
CA ARG A 395 -13.21 -35.66 -10.13
C ARG A 395 -13.97 -34.37 -10.43
N MET A 396 -13.34 -33.40 -11.07
CA MET A 396 -13.99 -32.15 -11.46
C MET A 396 -15.15 -32.41 -12.43
N SER A 397 -15.06 -33.39 -13.35
CA SER A 397 -16.10 -33.66 -14.34
C SER A 397 -17.42 -34.12 -13.72
N PHE A 398 -17.42 -34.69 -12.53
CA PHE A 398 -18.64 -35.07 -11.80
C PHE A 398 -19.34 -33.90 -11.09
N VAL A 399 -18.69 -32.76 -10.95
CA VAL A 399 -19.24 -31.65 -10.19
C VAL A 399 -20.01 -30.70 -11.12
N PRO A 400 -21.35 -30.60 -11.01
CA PRO A 400 -22.14 -29.67 -11.80
C PRO A 400 -21.89 -28.21 -11.39
N GLN A 401 -22.36 -27.27 -12.21
CA GLN A 401 -22.36 -25.85 -11.83
C GLN A 401 -23.06 -25.63 -10.47
N GLY A 402 -22.47 -24.82 -9.60
CA GLY A 402 -22.95 -24.61 -8.23
C GLY A 402 -22.71 -25.80 -7.29
N GLY A 403 -22.25 -26.94 -7.79
CA GLY A 403 -21.97 -28.13 -6.99
C GLY A 403 -20.63 -28.08 -6.25
N ASN A 404 -20.38 -29.13 -5.50
CA ASN A 404 -19.14 -29.32 -4.77
C ASN A 404 -18.75 -30.79 -4.70
N TYR A 405 -17.77 -31.12 -3.85
CA TYR A 405 -17.22 -32.45 -3.72
C TYR A 405 -18.27 -33.55 -3.42
N THR A 406 -19.46 -33.22 -2.87
CA THR A 406 -20.51 -34.19 -2.57
C THR A 406 -21.12 -34.83 -3.84
N SER A 407 -20.98 -34.16 -4.99
CA SER A 407 -21.38 -34.63 -6.29
C SER A 407 -20.43 -35.69 -6.89
N ILE A 408 -19.26 -35.90 -6.32
CA ILE A 408 -18.28 -36.89 -6.79
C ILE A 408 -18.71 -38.24 -6.28
N PRO A 409 -18.82 -39.29 -7.19
CA PRO A 409 -19.12 -40.65 -6.80
C PRO A 409 -18.11 -41.19 -5.77
N GLU A 410 -18.58 -42.07 -4.88
CA GLU A 410 -17.80 -42.48 -3.71
C GLU A 410 -16.47 -43.14 -4.09
N GLU A 411 -16.43 -43.94 -5.14
CA GLU A 411 -15.25 -44.60 -5.69
C GLU A 411 -14.16 -43.64 -6.21
N TYR A 412 -14.52 -42.38 -6.50
CA TYR A 412 -13.57 -41.32 -6.92
C TYR A 412 -13.21 -40.36 -5.81
N ARG A 413 -13.82 -40.48 -4.62
CA ARG A 413 -13.52 -39.60 -3.47
C ARG A 413 -12.18 -40.00 -2.88
N THR A 414 -11.46 -38.99 -2.38
CA THR A 414 -10.22 -39.20 -1.60
C THR A 414 -10.58 -39.53 -0.15
N GLU A 415 -9.78 -40.35 0.52
CA GLU A 415 -9.99 -40.78 1.93
C GLU A 415 -9.85 -39.68 3.01
N SER A 416 -9.64 -38.43 2.61
CA SER A 416 -9.45 -37.33 3.58
C SER A 416 -10.67 -37.13 4.47
N LYS A 417 -10.49 -37.24 5.77
CA LYS A 417 -11.53 -37.12 6.80
C LYS A 417 -12.02 -35.66 7.00
N ASN A 418 -11.29 -34.65 6.52
CA ASN A 418 -11.61 -33.23 6.72
C ASN A 418 -12.08 -32.59 5.40
N ARG A 419 -13.36 -32.77 5.07
CA ARG A 419 -13.95 -32.27 3.81
C ARG A 419 -14.87 -31.09 4.10
N HIS A 420 -14.46 -29.91 3.65
CA HIS A 420 -15.29 -28.70 3.71
C HIS A 420 -16.16 -28.59 2.45
N SER A 421 -17.33 -27.96 2.57
CA SER A 421 -18.25 -27.67 1.47
C SER A 421 -17.62 -26.82 0.35
N CYS A 422 -16.49 -26.16 0.61
CA CYS A 422 -15.73 -25.42 -0.38
C CYS A 422 -14.77 -26.29 -1.20
N THR A 423 -14.60 -27.59 -0.87
CA THR A 423 -13.72 -28.49 -1.61
C THR A 423 -14.38 -28.88 -2.94
N TYR A 424 -13.65 -28.82 -4.05
CA TYR A 424 -14.17 -29.04 -5.40
C TYR A 424 -15.41 -28.19 -5.69
N ARG A 425 -15.42 -26.93 -5.28
CA ARG A 425 -16.55 -26.04 -5.55
C ARG A 425 -16.48 -25.55 -6.99
N ARG A 426 -17.48 -25.94 -7.83
CA ARG A 426 -17.64 -25.37 -9.17
C ARG A 426 -18.49 -24.11 -9.09
N LEU A 427 -18.04 -23.05 -9.73
CA LEU A 427 -18.83 -21.83 -9.86
C LEU A 427 -20.10 -22.09 -10.69
N ALA A 428 -21.17 -21.35 -10.41
CA ALA A 428 -22.32 -21.24 -11.27
C ALA A 428 -22.14 -20.01 -12.18
N TRP A 429 -22.36 -20.17 -13.48
CA TRP A 429 -22.16 -19.10 -14.45
C TRP A 429 -23.05 -17.89 -14.19
N ASN A 430 -24.33 -18.15 -13.89
CA ASN A 430 -25.38 -17.13 -13.75
C ASN A 430 -25.61 -16.67 -12.29
N GLU A 431 -24.66 -16.95 -11.39
CA GLU A 431 -24.74 -16.55 -9.99
C GLU A 431 -23.48 -15.80 -9.56
N PRO A 432 -23.55 -14.95 -8.49
CA PRO A 432 -22.35 -14.43 -7.87
C PRO A 432 -21.44 -15.54 -7.38
N SER A 433 -20.13 -15.40 -7.56
CA SER A 433 -19.16 -16.37 -7.06
C SER A 433 -19.22 -16.49 -5.53
N PRO A 434 -19.07 -17.68 -4.95
CA PRO A 434 -18.77 -17.79 -3.53
C PRO A 434 -17.48 -17.03 -3.19
N THR A 435 -17.23 -16.83 -1.88
CA THR A 435 -15.99 -16.23 -1.41
C THR A 435 -14.77 -16.93 -1.99
N ILE A 436 -13.93 -16.20 -2.70
CA ILE A 436 -12.65 -16.70 -3.19
C ILE A 436 -11.69 -16.78 -2.00
N VAL A 437 -11.21 -17.98 -1.73
CA VAL A 437 -10.14 -18.27 -0.77
C VAL A 437 -8.90 -18.71 -1.54
N ASN A 438 -7.80 -19.04 -0.87
CA ASN A 438 -6.67 -19.68 -1.57
C ASN A 438 -7.12 -21.05 -2.15
N TRP A 439 -7.34 -21.09 -3.46
CA TRP A 439 -7.87 -22.28 -4.16
C TRP A 439 -6.81 -23.32 -4.56
N ARG A 440 -5.62 -23.23 -3.99
CA ARG A 440 -4.55 -24.22 -4.22
C ARG A 440 -4.90 -25.59 -3.62
N LYS A 441 -5.47 -25.63 -2.42
CA LYS A 441 -5.83 -26.86 -1.72
C LYS A 441 -7.29 -27.24 -1.91
N PRO A 442 -8.29 -26.36 -1.64
CA PRO A 442 -9.66 -26.62 -2.03
C PRO A 442 -9.86 -26.09 -3.46
N PRO A 443 -9.82 -26.96 -4.50
CA PRO A 443 -9.97 -26.50 -5.87
C PRO A 443 -11.26 -25.71 -6.07
N LEU A 444 -11.15 -24.47 -6.55
CA LEU A 444 -12.27 -23.69 -7.07
C LEU A 444 -12.31 -23.90 -8.57
N ILE A 445 -13.40 -24.54 -9.05
CA ILE A 445 -13.51 -25.03 -10.42
C ILE A 445 -14.16 -23.98 -11.30
N HIS A 446 -13.63 -23.79 -12.50
CA HIS A 446 -14.21 -22.94 -13.53
C HIS A 446 -15.64 -23.39 -13.84
N PRO A 447 -16.62 -22.48 -14.06
CA PRO A 447 -18.01 -22.88 -14.21
C PRO A 447 -18.28 -23.82 -15.40
N LEU A 448 -17.54 -23.67 -16.51
CA LEU A 448 -17.74 -24.40 -17.75
C LEU A 448 -16.66 -25.45 -18.08
N GLU A 449 -15.50 -25.39 -17.43
CA GLU A 449 -14.33 -26.21 -17.73
C GLU A 449 -13.88 -27.03 -16.51
N ASN A 450 -13.25 -28.21 -16.77
CA ASN A 450 -12.75 -29.10 -15.72
C ASN A 450 -11.33 -28.71 -15.27
N ARG A 451 -11.15 -27.44 -14.89
CA ARG A 451 -9.91 -26.87 -14.37
C ARG A 451 -10.19 -25.89 -13.23
N THR A 452 -9.16 -25.54 -12.52
CA THR A 452 -9.24 -24.43 -11.56
C THR A 452 -9.29 -23.08 -12.29
N LEU A 453 -9.66 -22.03 -11.57
CA LEU A 453 -9.55 -20.67 -12.08
C LEU A 453 -8.08 -20.30 -12.33
N THR A 454 -7.85 -19.52 -13.38
CA THR A 454 -6.61 -18.77 -13.56
C THR A 454 -6.54 -17.62 -12.52
N VAL A 455 -5.35 -17.08 -12.27
CA VAL A 455 -5.22 -15.89 -11.44
C VAL A 455 -5.93 -14.69 -12.07
N ALA A 456 -5.95 -14.60 -13.40
CA ALA A 456 -6.70 -13.57 -14.14
C ALA A 456 -8.21 -13.65 -13.90
N GLU A 457 -8.82 -14.83 -13.96
CA GLU A 457 -10.24 -15.02 -13.68
C GLU A 457 -10.58 -14.70 -12.22
N ALA A 458 -9.74 -15.16 -11.29
CA ALA A 458 -9.94 -14.90 -9.88
C ALA A 458 -9.83 -13.40 -9.55
N LYS A 459 -8.88 -12.66 -10.15
CA LYS A 459 -8.79 -11.21 -9.96
C LYS A 459 -9.93 -10.44 -10.64
N ALA A 460 -10.47 -10.93 -11.77
CA ALA A 460 -11.67 -10.36 -12.39
C ALA A 460 -12.89 -10.49 -11.48
N LEU A 461 -13.05 -11.63 -10.80
CA LEU A 461 -14.07 -11.83 -9.78
C LEU A 461 -13.89 -10.92 -8.55
N GLN A 462 -12.66 -10.47 -8.24
CA GLN A 462 -12.40 -9.46 -7.22
C GLN A 462 -12.64 -8.02 -7.72
N GLY A 463 -13.00 -7.84 -9.00
CA GLY A 463 -13.26 -6.53 -9.62
C GLY A 463 -12.00 -5.81 -10.09
N LEU A 464 -10.85 -6.48 -10.17
CA LEU A 464 -9.60 -5.89 -10.65
C LEU A 464 -9.55 -5.79 -12.17
N PRO A 465 -8.89 -4.78 -12.74
CA PRO A 465 -8.76 -4.62 -14.18
C PRO A 465 -7.71 -5.58 -14.77
N LYS A 466 -7.73 -5.69 -16.11
CA LYS A 466 -6.84 -6.57 -16.86
C LYS A 466 -5.36 -6.34 -16.59
N ASP A 467 -4.97 -5.08 -16.43
CA ASP A 467 -3.58 -4.67 -16.30
C ASP A 467 -3.04 -4.80 -14.86
N PHE A 468 -3.92 -4.98 -13.87
CA PHE A 468 -3.48 -5.20 -12.49
C PHE A 468 -2.72 -6.52 -12.39
N ARG A 469 -1.42 -6.48 -12.15
CA ARG A 469 -0.55 -7.66 -12.15
C ARG A 469 -0.30 -8.16 -10.74
N ILE A 470 -0.67 -9.39 -10.45
CA ILE A 470 -0.30 -10.08 -9.20
C ILE A 470 1.10 -10.68 -9.37
N CYS A 471 1.99 -10.40 -8.43
CA CYS A 471 3.40 -10.84 -8.45
C CYS A 471 3.66 -12.02 -7.50
N GLY A 472 4.72 -12.77 -7.77
CA GLY A 472 5.17 -13.88 -6.95
C GLY A 472 4.99 -15.25 -7.59
N THR A 473 5.18 -16.30 -6.80
CA THR A 473 4.87 -17.69 -7.22
C THR A 473 3.36 -17.90 -7.34
N LEU A 474 2.93 -18.89 -8.12
CA LEU A 474 1.50 -19.17 -8.29
C LEU A 474 0.75 -19.32 -6.95
N GLY A 475 1.36 -20.01 -5.96
CA GLY A 475 0.75 -20.15 -4.63
C GLY A 475 0.65 -18.83 -3.87
N GLN A 476 1.63 -17.94 -4.01
CA GLN A 476 1.58 -16.59 -3.43
C GLN A 476 0.53 -15.73 -4.13
N MET A 477 0.43 -15.79 -5.46
CA MET A 477 -0.61 -15.05 -6.21
C MET A 477 -2.00 -15.48 -5.78
N GLN A 478 -2.25 -16.78 -5.67
CA GLN A 478 -3.53 -17.33 -5.20
C GLN A 478 -3.86 -16.91 -3.76
N GLN A 479 -2.85 -16.84 -2.89
CA GLN A 479 -3.02 -16.38 -1.52
C GLN A 479 -3.35 -14.90 -1.46
N GLN A 480 -2.66 -14.06 -2.23
CA GLN A 480 -2.92 -12.62 -2.29
C GLN A 480 -4.35 -12.32 -2.73
N VAL A 481 -4.82 -12.97 -3.81
CA VAL A 481 -6.20 -12.80 -4.29
C VAL A 481 -7.22 -13.34 -3.27
N GLY A 482 -6.95 -14.47 -2.63
CA GLY A 482 -7.82 -15.06 -1.61
C GLY A 482 -7.93 -14.22 -0.33
N ASN A 483 -6.85 -13.58 0.08
CA ASN A 483 -6.83 -12.71 1.25
C ASN A 483 -7.45 -11.33 0.99
N SER A 484 -7.52 -10.91 -0.27
CA SER A 484 -7.88 -9.54 -0.63
C SER A 484 -9.34 -9.18 -0.31
N VAL A 485 -9.56 -7.88 -0.14
CA VAL A 485 -10.89 -7.26 -0.10
C VAL A 485 -11.32 -6.97 -1.53
N PRO A 486 -12.51 -7.40 -1.98
CA PRO A 486 -13.00 -7.06 -3.32
C PRO A 486 -13.05 -5.55 -3.55
N VAL A 487 -12.76 -5.15 -4.78
CA VAL A 487 -12.72 -3.72 -5.18
C VAL A 487 -14.04 -3.01 -4.86
N ALA A 488 -15.19 -3.67 -5.02
CA ALA A 488 -16.48 -3.05 -4.77
C ALA A 488 -16.71 -2.73 -3.27
N ILE A 489 -16.17 -3.53 -2.35
CA ILE A 489 -16.16 -3.21 -0.91
C ILE A 489 -15.24 -2.01 -0.64
N GLY A 490 -14.06 -1.97 -1.22
CA GLY A 490 -13.15 -0.81 -1.11
C GLY A 490 -13.79 0.47 -1.65
N GLU A 491 -14.47 0.38 -2.79
CA GLU A 491 -15.22 1.51 -3.37
C GLU A 491 -16.37 1.97 -2.47
N PHE A 492 -17.06 1.04 -1.80
CA PHE A 492 -18.08 1.36 -0.82
C PHE A 492 -17.49 2.12 0.38
N ILE A 493 -16.39 1.63 0.94
CA ILE A 493 -15.67 2.27 2.07
C ILE A 493 -15.25 3.68 1.66
N LYS A 494 -14.60 3.83 0.50
CA LYS A 494 -14.17 5.12 -0.04
C LYS A 494 -15.34 6.11 -0.14
N ARG A 495 -16.48 5.69 -0.67
CA ARG A 495 -17.66 6.54 -0.80
C ARG A 495 -18.23 6.98 0.55
N CYS A 496 -18.23 6.12 1.56
CA CYS A 496 -18.64 6.48 2.92
C CYS A 496 -17.70 7.55 3.51
N ILE A 497 -16.39 7.36 3.40
CA ILE A 497 -15.37 8.31 3.84
C ILE A 497 -15.53 9.66 3.15
N LEU A 498 -15.67 9.64 1.82
CA LEU A 498 -15.77 10.88 1.02
C LEU A 498 -16.98 11.72 1.42
N ARG A 499 -18.12 11.10 1.73
CA ARG A 499 -19.31 11.83 2.20
C ARG A 499 -19.05 12.59 3.49
N ILE A 500 -18.33 12.00 4.43
CA ILE A 500 -17.98 12.63 5.70
C ILE A 500 -17.05 13.83 5.46
N LEU A 501 -16.00 13.63 4.66
CA LEU A 501 -15.04 14.68 4.32
C LEU A 501 -15.68 15.86 3.59
N GLN A 502 -16.58 15.59 2.64
CA GLN A 502 -17.28 16.62 1.88
C GLN A 502 -18.33 17.37 2.71
N ALA A 503 -19.02 16.69 3.64
CA ALA A 503 -19.99 17.34 4.52
C ALA A 503 -19.31 18.35 5.45
N GLN A 504 -18.11 18.05 5.96
CA GLN A 504 -17.33 19.00 6.76
C GLN A 504 -17.00 20.28 5.97
N ARG A 505 -16.61 20.13 4.69
CA ARG A 505 -16.28 21.29 3.85
C ARG A 505 -17.46 22.25 3.67
N GLN A 506 -18.67 21.73 3.47
CA GLN A 506 -19.86 22.56 3.35
C GLN A 506 -20.14 23.39 4.60
N VAL A 507 -19.84 22.85 5.79
CA VAL A 507 -19.98 23.57 7.06
C VAL A 507 -18.89 24.62 7.28
N GLN A 508 -17.68 24.40 6.78
CA GLN A 508 -16.57 25.35 6.91
C GLN A 508 -16.71 26.61 6.01
N PHE A 509 -17.48 26.50 4.93
CA PHE A 509 -17.66 27.59 3.94
C PHE A 509 -19.08 28.17 3.92
N ALA A 510 -19.99 27.68 4.80
CA ALA A 510 -21.29 28.27 5.07
C ALA A 510 -21.24 29.30 6.19
#